data_44df1a80a8a11b4f872a4429ed2b3993
#
_entry.id   44df1a80a8a11b4f872a4429ed2b3993
#
_cell.length_a   1.000
_cell.length_b   1.000
_cell.length_c   1.000
_cell.angle_alpha   90.00
_cell.angle_beta   90.00
_cell.angle_gamma   90.00
#
_symmetry.space_group_name_H-M   'P 1'
#
loop_
_entity.id
_entity.type
_entity.pdbx_description
1 polymer ?
#
loop_
_entity_poly.entity_id
_entity_poly.type
_entity_poly.pdbx_seq_one_letter_code
_entity_poly.pdbx_strand_id
1 'polypeptide(L)'
;MAARDPGHTSPRPDPSGRAGFFPLSHKAPGRVARKRRAVRWWLALLLFNPAMPAWAWPTTAFLSHYWHRPVPIGGPSPPHWPAFETALSARACGQCHVSQYREWRKSRHALAMGPGVIGQLAQAGLGRWTFVRGCLSCHAPARRQWREVKAALAGQPLATLARQGVTCADCHVRHYQRFGPPLEPYLAAGRIVHNGFTPSRDFMRSRFCISCHQFHRDGVRLHGALLENVYGEWRKSRYAREGVTCQSCHMPDGRHNFYGIHNPRFVRRALTIRFRAQPRIAHHALIARLVITNSGVGHDFPTYTTPEVIATVWQRCARHVCPGSVRRLVIARRISLDLKHQYFDTRIKPGQSRELSYDVKRVAHATALAARIVVYPDAAYVRFFRAYLVRYTLTASERRTIQRALARDQHSDYVLWQADRPLAPR
;
A
#
# COMPACT_ATOMS: atom_id res chain seq x y z
N MET A 1 -12.09 32.80 -35.17
CA MET A 1 -13.34 33.21 -34.51
C MET A 1 -13.29 32.72 -33.08
N ALA A 2 -13.16 33.66 -32.17
CA ALA A 2 -12.97 33.41 -30.75
C ALA A 2 -14.32 33.41 -30.04
N ALA A 3 -14.61 32.42 -29.23
CA ALA A 3 -15.74 32.41 -28.29
C ALA A 3 -15.20 32.62 -26.86
N ARG A 4 -15.69 33.69 -26.24
CA ARG A 4 -15.34 34.13 -24.90
C ARG A 4 -16.09 33.33 -23.83
N ASP A 5 -15.38 33.01 -22.77
CA ASP A 5 -15.86 32.40 -21.53
C ASP A 5 -16.31 33.50 -20.54
N PRO A 6 -17.48 33.43 -19.90
CA PRO A 6 -17.89 34.43 -18.89
C PRO A 6 -17.40 34.04 -17.49
N GLY A 7 -16.85 35.04 -16.82
CA GLY A 7 -16.13 35.00 -15.57
C GLY A 7 -16.93 34.52 -14.35
N HIS A 8 -16.17 33.93 -13.44
CA HIS A 8 -16.53 33.71 -12.04
C HIS A 8 -15.73 34.65 -11.15
N THR A 9 -16.46 35.58 -10.52
CA THR A 9 -15.92 36.52 -9.53
C THR A 9 -15.80 35.83 -8.17
N SER A 10 -14.60 35.87 -7.63
CA SER A 10 -14.31 35.51 -6.21
C SER A 10 -14.54 36.71 -5.30
N PRO A 11 -15.05 36.56 -4.07
CA PRO A 11 -15.07 37.63 -3.09
C PRO A 11 -13.72 37.74 -2.37
N ARG A 12 -13.29 39.00 -2.18
CA ARG A 12 -12.09 39.39 -1.41
C ARG A 12 -12.35 39.29 0.09
N PRO A 13 -11.33 39.09 0.94
CA PRO A 13 -11.44 39.10 2.38
C PRO A 13 -11.39 40.54 2.92
N ASP A 14 -12.20 40.77 3.93
CA ASP A 14 -12.33 42.00 4.71
C ASP A 14 -11.17 42.12 5.72
N PRO A 15 -10.51 43.28 5.86
CA PRO A 15 -9.48 43.52 6.85
C PRO A 15 -10.00 44.40 7.99
N SER A 16 -10.52 43.79 9.07
CA SER A 16 -10.67 44.53 10.34
C SER A 16 -10.37 43.63 11.53
N GLY A 17 -9.11 43.72 11.98
CA GLY A 17 -8.71 43.24 13.28
C GLY A 17 -9.20 44.08 14.41
N ARG A 18 -9.57 43.47 15.53
CA ARG A 18 -9.39 44.02 16.86
C ARG A 18 -9.19 42.91 17.89
N ALA A 19 -8.05 43.00 18.54
CA ALA A 19 -7.72 42.25 19.74
C ALA A 19 -8.57 42.69 20.92
N GLY A 20 -9.07 41.77 21.71
CA GLY A 20 -9.67 41.97 23.00
C GLY A 20 -8.99 41.15 24.06
N PHE A 21 -8.12 41.78 24.82
CA PHE A 21 -7.60 41.28 26.09
C PHE A 21 -8.69 41.34 27.16
N PHE A 22 -8.84 40.30 27.98
CA PHE A 22 -9.35 40.38 29.35
C PHE A 22 -8.60 39.46 30.30
N PRO A 23 -8.47 39.84 31.59
CA PRO A 23 -7.34 39.50 32.43
C PRO A 23 -7.57 38.35 33.42
N LEU A 24 -6.47 37.85 33.92
CA LEU A 24 -6.34 36.91 35.02
C LEU A 24 -6.93 37.43 36.34
N SER A 25 -7.63 36.60 37.10
CA SER A 25 -7.85 36.80 38.51
C SER A 25 -7.42 35.56 39.31
N HIS A 26 -6.42 35.79 40.15
CA HIS A 26 -5.95 34.88 41.19
C HIS A 26 -6.97 34.75 42.33
N LYS A 27 -7.16 33.56 42.88
CA LYS A 27 -7.42 33.32 44.30
C LYS A 27 -7.01 31.88 44.69
N ALA A 28 -5.96 31.76 45.49
CA ALA A 28 -5.85 30.72 46.51
C ALA A 28 -6.41 31.27 47.82
N PRO A 29 -6.91 30.50 48.78
CA PRO A 29 -6.07 29.80 49.71
C PRO A 29 -6.68 28.51 50.31
N GLY A 30 -5.87 27.79 51.12
CA GLY A 30 -6.43 26.88 52.11
C GLY A 30 -5.51 25.72 52.50
N ARG A 31 -4.52 26.02 53.36
CA ARG A 31 -3.79 24.98 54.12
C ARG A 31 -4.69 24.42 55.20
N VAL A 32 -4.86 23.09 55.26
CA VAL A 32 -5.22 22.38 56.48
C VAL A 32 -4.24 21.23 56.72
N ALA A 33 -3.51 21.37 57.78
CA ALA A 33 -2.57 20.38 58.33
C ALA A 33 -3.38 19.34 59.14
N ARG A 34 -3.13 18.04 58.88
CA ARG A 34 -3.43 16.98 59.86
C ARG A 34 -2.37 15.86 59.85
N LYS A 35 -1.62 15.89 60.91
CA LYS A 35 -1.00 14.85 61.75
C LYS A 35 -0.66 13.48 61.16
N ARG A 36 0.63 13.23 61.30
CA ARG A 36 1.35 11.96 61.17
C ARG A 36 0.77 10.86 62.04
N ARG A 37 0.64 9.66 61.49
CA ARG A 37 0.87 8.41 62.21
C ARG A 37 1.76 7.51 61.35
N ALA A 38 2.97 7.32 61.80
CA ALA A 38 3.92 6.35 61.28
C ALA A 38 3.50 4.96 61.73
N VAL A 39 3.32 4.05 60.78
CA VAL A 39 3.34 2.63 61.05
C VAL A 39 4.46 2.05 60.20
N ARG A 40 5.52 1.67 60.92
CA ARG A 40 6.65 0.90 60.38
C ARG A 40 6.19 -0.51 60.14
N TRP A 41 6.25 -0.96 58.87
CA TRP A 41 6.28 -2.40 58.55
C TRP A 41 7.58 -2.69 57.82
N TRP A 42 8.38 -3.55 58.42
CA TRP A 42 9.65 -4.01 57.94
C TRP A 42 9.46 -5.02 56.79
N LEU A 43 10.10 -4.73 55.70
CA LEU A 43 10.85 -5.56 54.75
C LEU A 43 10.73 -7.08 54.84
N ALA A 44 10.25 -7.66 53.76
CA ALA A 44 10.81 -8.86 53.16
C ALA A 44 10.95 -8.65 51.66
N LEU A 45 12.08 -8.09 51.21
CA LEU A 45 12.52 -8.11 49.82
C LEU A 45 13.01 -9.52 49.51
N LEU A 46 12.13 -10.37 49.02
CA LEU A 46 12.52 -11.55 48.28
C LEU A 46 12.80 -11.09 46.84
N LEU A 47 14.10 -10.96 46.54
CA LEU A 47 14.63 -10.84 45.20
C LEU A 47 14.32 -12.10 44.39
N PHE A 48 13.11 -12.22 43.85
CA PHE A 48 12.87 -13.05 42.68
C PHE A 48 13.21 -12.21 41.45
N ASN A 49 14.42 -12.35 40.98
CA ASN A 49 14.83 -11.96 39.66
C ASN A 49 14.48 -13.14 38.73
N PRO A 50 13.35 -13.15 38.03
CA PRO A 50 13.14 -14.15 36.99
C PRO A 50 14.12 -13.77 35.89
N ALA A 51 15.21 -14.51 35.77
CA ALA A 51 16.09 -14.46 34.62
C ALA A 51 15.21 -14.62 33.35
N MET A 52 14.87 -13.52 32.73
CA MET A 52 14.22 -13.53 31.43
C MET A 52 15.12 -14.29 30.48
N PRO A 53 14.63 -15.34 29.82
CA PRO A 53 15.45 -16.08 28.89
C PRO A 53 15.97 -15.09 27.82
N ALA A 54 17.26 -15.14 27.54
CA ALA A 54 18.01 -14.17 26.73
C ALA A 54 17.51 -13.99 25.26
N TRP A 55 16.46 -14.69 24.87
CA TRP A 55 15.85 -14.64 23.54
C TRP A 55 14.47 -13.94 23.49
N ALA A 56 13.96 -13.42 24.60
CA ALA A 56 12.75 -12.63 24.63
C ALA A 56 13.01 -11.13 24.51
N TRP A 57 13.59 -10.69 23.38
CA TRP A 57 13.65 -9.26 23.07
C TRP A 57 12.23 -8.70 22.92
N PRO A 58 11.94 -7.51 23.47
CA PRO A 58 10.68 -6.84 23.20
C PRO A 58 10.47 -6.76 21.69
N THR A 59 9.35 -7.19 21.19
CA THR A 59 9.03 -7.28 19.75
C THR A 59 9.34 -6.02 18.93
N THR A 60 9.26 -4.85 19.58
CA THR A 60 9.61 -3.56 19.00
C THR A 60 11.12 -3.35 18.83
N ALA A 61 11.94 -3.81 19.77
CA ALA A 61 13.39 -3.68 19.70
C ALA A 61 13.98 -4.59 18.62
N PHE A 62 13.50 -5.84 18.52
CA PHE A 62 13.93 -6.75 17.45
C PHE A 62 13.64 -6.16 16.08
N LEU A 63 12.40 -5.75 15.79
CA LEU A 63 12.02 -5.26 14.47
C LEU A 63 12.70 -3.92 14.11
N SER A 64 12.94 -3.03 15.06
CA SER A 64 13.65 -1.78 14.78
C SER A 64 15.11 -2.03 14.39
N HIS A 65 15.77 -2.96 15.05
CA HIS A 65 17.11 -3.40 14.68
C HIS A 65 17.11 -4.18 13.37
N TYR A 66 16.20 -5.14 13.23
CA TYR A 66 16.07 -6.02 12.07
C TYR A 66 15.85 -5.25 10.76
N TRP A 67 15.03 -4.20 10.81
CA TRP A 67 14.70 -3.37 9.67
C TRP A 67 15.54 -2.08 9.57
N HIS A 68 16.70 -2.02 10.25
CA HIS A 68 17.60 -0.88 10.08
C HIS A 68 18.03 -0.75 8.60
N ARG A 69 17.94 0.47 8.06
CA ARG A 69 18.25 0.75 6.65
C ARG A 69 19.62 1.38 6.45
N PRO A 70 20.37 0.97 5.43
CA PRO A 70 20.14 -0.12 4.50
C PRO A 70 20.33 -1.49 5.14
N VAL A 71 19.48 -2.46 4.74
CA VAL A 71 19.48 -3.81 5.32
C VAL A 71 20.81 -4.53 5.07
N PRO A 72 21.49 -5.01 6.12
CA PRO A 72 22.79 -5.67 5.98
C PRO A 72 22.62 -7.17 5.69
N ILE A 73 22.25 -7.53 4.45
CA ILE A 73 22.03 -8.94 4.07
C ILE A 73 23.32 -9.76 3.99
N GLY A 74 24.47 -9.12 3.77
CA GLY A 74 25.79 -9.77 3.66
C GLY A 74 26.85 -9.06 4.49
N GLY A 75 28.06 -9.52 4.37
CA GLY A 75 29.29 -9.04 5.02
C GLY A 75 30.47 -9.78 4.43
N PRO A 76 31.56 -10.00 5.18
CA PRO A 76 32.56 -10.99 4.83
C PRO A 76 31.89 -12.36 4.65
N SER A 77 32.17 -13.04 3.54
CA SER A 77 31.59 -14.36 3.29
C SER A 77 32.05 -15.34 4.37
N PRO A 78 31.11 -16.08 4.97
CA PRO A 78 31.49 -17.14 5.88
C PRO A 78 32.42 -18.13 5.17
N PRO A 79 33.55 -18.51 5.79
CA PRO A 79 34.43 -19.51 5.21
C PRO A 79 33.67 -20.84 5.05
N HIS A 80 34.01 -21.62 4.04
CA HIS A 80 33.43 -22.93 3.76
C HIS A 80 31.96 -22.98 3.32
N TRP A 81 31.30 -21.82 3.11
CA TRP A 81 29.93 -21.81 2.56
C TRP A 81 29.97 -21.98 1.04
N PRO A 82 29.05 -22.79 0.48
CA PRO A 82 28.95 -22.91 -0.97
C PRO A 82 28.54 -21.59 -1.63
N ALA A 83 29.03 -21.37 -2.85
CA ALA A 83 28.82 -20.11 -3.57
C ALA A 83 27.33 -19.74 -3.74
N PHE A 84 26.44 -20.72 -3.89
CA PHE A 84 25.01 -20.48 -4.03
C PHE A 84 24.36 -19.94 -2.74
N GLU A 85 24.87 -20.30 -1.56
CA GLU A 85 24.39 -19.77 -0.28
C GLU A 85 24.92 -18.35 -0.01
N THR A 86 26.11 -18.03 -0.47
CA THR A 86 26.68 -16.69 -0.34
C THR A 86 26.20 -15.72 -1.41
N ALA A 87 25.59 -16.20 -2.49
CA ALA A 87 25.08 -15.39 -3.59
C ALA A 87 23.93 -14.45 -3.16
N LEU A 88 23.11 -14.82 -2.20
CA LEU A 88 21.97 -14.07 -1.64
C LEU A 88 20.96 -13.56 -2.69
N SER A 89 21.04 -14.04 -3.91
CA SER A 89 20.06 -13.72 -4.96
C SER A 89 18.80 -14.55 -4.80
N ALA A 90 17.65 -14.01 -5.21
CA ALA A 90 16.40 -14.77 -5.18
C ALA A 90 16.48 -16.07 -6.00
N ARG A 91 17.26 -16.09 -7.11
CA ARG A 91 17.48 -17.29 -7.92
C ARG A 91 18.26 -18.36 -7.16
N ALA A 92 19.27 -17.96 -6.37
CA ALA A 92 20.04 -18.91 -5.55
C ALA A 92 19.14 -19.53 -4.47
N CYS A 93 18.34 -18.73 -3.77
CA CYS A 93 17.33 -19.22 -2.82
C CYS A 93 16.34 -20.18 -3.49
N GLY A 94 15.94 -19.86 -4.71
CA GLY A 94 14.99 -20.65 -5.51
C GLY A 94 15.47 -22.01 -5.96
N GLN A 95 16.73 -22.36 -5.79
CA GLN A 95 17.24 -23.72 -6.06
C GLN A 95 16.64 -24.75 -5.10
N CYS A 96 16.43 -24.35 -3.82
CA CYS A 96 15.82 -25.19 -2.79
C CYS A 96 14.38 -24.75 -2.49
N HIS A 97 14.11 -23.43 -2.40
CA HIS A 97 12.79 -22.86 -2.12
C HIS A 97 12.00 -22.61 -3.42
N VAL A 98 11.80 -23.66 -4.21
CA VAL A 98 11.28 -23.58 -5.59
C VAL A 98 9.87 -22.95 -5.64
N SER A 99 8.97 -23.33 -4.74
CA SER A 99 7.59 -22.84 -4.70
C SER A 99 7.56 -21.35 -4.33
N GLN A 100 8.26 -20.96 -3.27
CA GLN A 100 8.35 -19.58 -2.81
C GLN A 100 8.95 -18.66 -3.88
N TYR A 101 10.02 -19.14 -4.56
CA TYR A 101 10.62 -18.40 -5.66
C TYR A 101 9.67 -18.22 -6.85
N ARG A 102 8.94 -19.28 -7.25
CA ARG A 102 7.95 -19.21 -8.34
C ARG A 102 6.82 -18.23 -8.04
N GLU A 103 6.40 -18.16 -6.79
CA GLU A 103 5.37 -17.22 -6.34
C GLU A 103 5.92 -15.80 -6.27
N TRP A 104 7.04 -15.58 -5.55
CA TRP A 104 7.68 -14.29 -5.39
C TRP A 104 8.00 -13.59 -6.71
N ARG A 105 8.57 -14.31 -7.70
CA ARG A 105 8.98 -13.72 -8.99
C ARG A 105 7.83 -13.09 -9.78
N LYS A 106 6.58 -13.43 -9.47
CA LYS A 106 5.36 -12.87 -10.07
C LYS A 106 4.76 -11.77 -9.20
N SER A 107 5.28 -11.55 -8.01
CA SER A 107 4.76 -10.57 -7.06
C SER A 107 5.22 -9.14 -7.38
N ARG A 108 4.53 -8.17 -6.79
CA ARG A 108 4.95 -6.76 -6.90
C ARG A 108 6.25 -6.48 -6.12
N HIS A 109 6.61 -7.31 -5.15
CA HIS A 109 7.90 -7.21 -4.47
C HIS A 109 9.07 -7.45 -5.44
N ALA A 110 9.01 -8.50 -6.28
CA ALA A 110 10.01 -8.75 -7.30
C ALA A 110 10.07 -7.64 -8.37
N LEU A 111 8.99 -6.90 -8.56
CA LEU A 111 8.86 -5.81 -9.53
C LEU A 111 9.00 -4.42 -8.90
N ALA A 112 9.43 -4.33 -7.63
CA ALA A 112 9.48 -3.06 -6.90
C ALA A 112 10.46 -2.05 -7.49
N MET A 113 11.48 -2.49 -8.25
CA MET A 113 12.39 -1.65 -9.03
C MET A 113 11.98 -1.61 -10.50
N GLY A 114 10.71 -1.32 -10.76
CA GLY A 114 10.19 -1.15 -12.12
C GLY A 114 10.63 0.16 -12.79
N PRO A 115 10.32 0.32 -14.10
CA PRO A 115 10.75 1.48 -14.90
C PRO A 115 10.38 2.83 -14.29
N GLY A 116 9.23 2.92 -13.61
CA GLY A 116 8.79 4.16 -12.95
C GLY A 116 9.72 4.57 -11.80
N VAL A 117 10.10 3.62 -10.95
CA VAL A 117 11.04 3.90 -9.85
C VAL A 117 12.42 4.20 -10.41
N ILE A 118 12.93 3.36 -11.31
CA ILE A 118 14.25 3.57 -11.93
C ILE A 118 14.34 4.96 -12.60
N GLY A 119 13.29 5.36 -13.33
CA GLY A 119 13.24 6.69 -13.97
C GLY A 119 13.26 7.83 -12.95
N GLN A 120 12.51 7.72 -11.86
CA GLN A 120 12.52 8.74 -10.79
C GLN A 120 13.89 8.82 -10.09
N LEU A 121 14.56 7.68 -9.87
CA LEU A 121 15.90 7.66 -9.29
C LEU A 121 16.94 8.27 -10.21
N ALA A 122 16.90 7.93 -11.50
CA ALA A 122 17.79 8.51 -12.52
C ALA A 122 17.65 10.03 -12.61
N GLN A 123 16.40 10.52 -12.57
CA GLN A 123 16.11 11.95 -12.60
C GLN A 123 16.57 12.68 -11.33
N ALA A 124 16.45 12.05 -10.16
CA ALA A 124 16.94 12.63 -8.92
C ALA A 124 18.48 12.73 -8.92
N GLY A 125 19.16 11.75 -9.51
CA GLY A 125 20.60 11.68 -9.58
C GLY A 125 21.29 11.58 -8.21
N LEU A 126 22.62 11.60 -8.24
CA LEU A 126 23.44 11.54 -7.01
C LEU A 126 23.28 12.79 -6.14
N GLY A 127 23.03 13.95 -6.71
CA GLY A 127 22.85 15.21 -5.99
C GLY A 127 21.65 15.18 -5.02
N ARG A 128 20.69 14.28 -5.23
CA ARG A 128 19.52 14.08 -4.35
C ARG A 128 19.55 12.73 -3.66
N TRP A 129 20.72 12.27 -3.24
CA TRP A 129 20.92 10.95 -2.66
C TRP A 129 20.01 10.67 -1.43
N THR A 130 19.70 11.67 -0.62
CA THR A 130 18.76 11.52 0.52
C THR A 130 17.37 11.13 0.04
N PHE A 131 16.87 11.75 -1.04
CA PHE A 131 15.61 11.36 -1.66
C PHE A 131 15.68 9.94 -2.24
N VAL A 132 16.74 9.62 -2.97
CA VAL A 132 17.00 8.27 -3.52
C VAL A 132 16.95 7.20 -2.44
N ARG A 133 17.65 7.42 -1.31
CA ARG A 133 17.62 6.50 -0.16
C ARG A 133 16.22 6.30 0.40
N GLY A 134 15.40 7.34 0.43
CA GLY A 134 14.00 7.25 0.85
C GLY A 134 13.23 6.24 0.01
N CYS A 135 13.35 6.28 -1.32
CA CYS A 135 12.71 5.30 -2.22
C CYS A 135 13.30 3.89 -2.03
N LEU A 136 14.63 3.79 -2.00
CA LEU A 136 15.32 2.50 -1.86
C LEU A 136 15.02 1.80 -0.53
N SER A 137 14.69 2.54 0.53
CA SER A 137 14.35 1.95 1.82
C SER A 137 13.21 0.94 1.76
N CYS A 138 12.33 1.04 0.76
CA CYS A 138 11.22 0.11 0.53
C CYS A 138 11.39 -0.69 -0.77
N HIS A 139 11.92 -0.07 -1.84
CA HIS A 139 11.95 -0.66 -3.16
C HIS A 139 13.16 -1.57 -3.43
N ALA A 140 14.29 -1.32 -2.76
CA ALA A 140 15.51 -2.13 -2.85
C ALA A 140 16.33 -1.94 -1.55
N PRO A 141 15.88 -2.53 -0.42
CA PRO A 141 16.32 -2.12 0.90
C PRO A 141 17.72 -2.59 1.31
N ALA A 142 18.34 -3.56 0.59
CA ALA A 142 19.63 -4.10 0.95
C ALA A 142 20.79 -3.11 0.72
N ARG A 143 21.75 -3.10 1.60
CA ARG A 143 22.98 -2.31 1.49
C ARG A 143 23.70 -2.54 0.16
N ARG A 144 23.74 -3.78 -0.31
CA ARG A 144 24.33 -4.11 -1.62
C ARG A 144 23.58 -3.47 -2.77
N GLN A 145 22.25 -3.50 -2.76
CA GLN A 145 21.40 -2.85 -3.77
C GLN A 145 21.62 -1.33 -3.79
N TRP A 146 21.78 -0.68 -2.61
CA TRP A 146 22.07 0.75 -2.55
C TRP A 146 23.40 1.10 -3.22
N ARG A 147 24.43 0.28 -3.03
CA ARG A 147 25.72 0.45 -3.72
C ARG A 147 25.58 0.30 -5.22
N GLU A 148 24.85 -0.71 -5.68
CA GLU A 148 24.57 -0.96 -7.10
C GLU A 148 23.80 0.19 -7.75
N VAL A 149 22.77 0.72 -7.08
CA VAL A 149 22.03 1.90 -7.57
C VAL A 149 22.93 3.14 -7.59
N LYS A 150 23.74 3.35 -6.56
CA LYS A 150 24.68 4.48 -6.52
C LYS A 150 25.68 4.41 -7.68
N ALA A 151 26.21 3.24 -7.99
CA ALA A 151 27.09 3.02 -9.14
C ALA A 151 26.35 3.26 -10.47
N ALA A 152 25.09 2.84 -10.58
CA ALA A 152 24.28 3.08 -11.77
C ALA A 152 24.00 4.59 -11.99
N LEU A 153 23.75 5.34 -10.91
CA LEU A 153 23.60 6.80 -10.99
C LEU A 153 24.92 7.52 -11.33
N ALA A 154 26.06 6.84 -11.15
CA ALA A 154 27.38 7.30 -11.59
C ALA A 154 27.75 6.81 -13.02
N GLY A 155 26.79 6.28 -13.78
CA GLY A 155 26.99 5.87 -15.18
C GLY A 155 27.27 4.38 -15.40
N GLN A 156 27.35 3.55 -14.33
CA GLN A 156 27.49 2.10 -14.50
C GLN A 156 26.14 1.44 -14.86
N PRO A 157 26.13 0.28 -15.53
CA PRO A 157 24.93 -0.49 -15.73
C PRO A 157 24.28 -0.88 -14.40
N LEU A 158 22.95 -0.78 -14.28
CA LEU A 158 22.24 -1.23 -13.08
C LEU A 158 22.39 -2.74 -12.91
N ALA A 159 22.97 -3.14 -11.80
CA ALA A 159 23.28 -4.55 -11.54
C ALA A 159 22.02 -5.40 -11.23
N THR A 160 22.17 -6.71 -11.33
CA THR A 160 21.06 -7.67 -11.27
C THR A 160 20.32 -7.64 -9.93
N LEU A 161 21.02 -7.51 -8.79
CA LEU A 161 20.39 -7.57 -7.47
C LEU A 161 19.49 -6.35 -7.26
N ALA A 162 19.94 -5.14 -7.64
CA ALA A 162 19.12 -3.93 -7.55
C ALA A 162 17.86 -4.02 -8.43
N ARG A 163 17.93 -4.70 -9.58
CA ARG A 163 16.76 -4.91 -10.47
C ARG A 163 15.70 -5.84 -9.88
N GLN A 164 16.05 -6.70 -8.91
CA GLN A 164 15.14 -7.70 -8.34
C GLN A 164 14.14 -7.10 -7.33
N GLY A 165 14.21 -5.80 -7.04
CA GLY A 165 13.32 -5.17 -6.07
C GLY A 165 13.52 -5.70 -4.66
N VAL A 166 12.43 -6.05 -3.97
CA VAL A 166 12.49 -6.65 -2.63
C VAL A 166 12.70 -8.16 -2.77
N THR A 167 13.88 -8.63 -2.38
CA THR A 167 14.32 -10.03 -2.57
C THR A 167 14.03 -10.90 -1.34
N CYS A 168 14.25 -12.20 -1.48
CA CYS A 168 14.17 -13.15 -0.35
C CYS A 168 15.10 -12.70 0.80
N ALA A 169 16.34 -12.32 0.47
CA ALA A 169 17.34 -11.94 1.44
C ALA A 169 16.96 -10.66 2.22
N ASP A 170 16.23 -9.73 1.60
CA ASP A 170 15.79 -8.50 2.26
C ASP A 170 14.89 -8.79 3.47
N CYS A 171 14.07 -9.83 3.38
CA CYS A 171 13.20 -10.27 4.46
C CYS A 171 13.86 -11.32 5.37
N HIS A 172 14.70 -12.22 4.84
CA HIS A 172 15.12 -13.43 5.53
C HIS A 172 16.59 -13.46 5.94
N VAL A 173 17.41 -12.46 5.60
CA VAL A 173 18.85 -12.52 5.87
C VAL A 173 19.38 -11.25 6.53
N ARG A 174 20.23 -11.43 7.56
CA ARG A 174 21.03 -10.38 8.19
C ARG A 174 22.45 -10.94 8.42
N HIS A 175 23.45 -10.29 7.83
CA HIS A 175 24.85 -10.73 7.94
C HIS A 175 25.02 -12.24 7.67
N TYR A 176 24.43 -12.73 6.57
CA TYR A 176 24.32 -14.14 6.21
C TYR A 176 23.49 -15.02 7.18
N GLN A 177 23.15 -14.57 8.38
CA GLN A 177 22.26 -15.29 9.27
C GLN A 177 20.85 -15.35 8.67
N ARG A 178 20.23 -16.54 8.65
CA ARG A 178 18.88 -16.79 8.13
C ARG A 178 17.86 -16.66 9.26
N PHE A 179 16.75 -16.04 8.92
CA PHE A 179 15.61 -15.82 9.82
C PHE A 179 14.31 -16.21 9.11
N GLY A 180 13.34 -16.67 9.90
CA GLY A 180 12.01 -17.00 9.38
C GLY A 180 11.03 -17.33 10.50
N PRO A 181 9.78 -17.70 10.15
CA PRO A 181 8.82 -18.18 11.13
C PRO A 181 9.31 -19.48 11.78
N PRO A 182 8.89 -19.79 13.02
CA PRO A 182 9.13 -21.10 13.61
C PRO A 182 8.53 -22.20 12.73
N LEU A 183 9.34 -23.20 12.42
CA LEU A 183 8.97 -24.37 11.63
C LEU A 183 9.07 -25.60 12.57
N GLU A 184 8.08 -25.76 13.43
CA GLU A 184 8.09 -26.76 14.52
C GLU A 184 8.52 -28.19 14.08
N PRO A 185 8.01 -28.75 12.96
CA PRO A 185 8.42 -30.10 12.55
C PRO A 185 9.90 -30.20 12.14
N TYR A 186 10.46 -29.12 11.59
CA TYR A 186 11.86 -29.11 11.14
C TYR A 186 12.83 -28.81 12.27
N LEU A 187 12.42 -27.98 13.24
CA LEU A 187 13.23 -27.68 14.43
C LEU A 187 13.29 -28.89 15.37
N ALA A 188 12.17 -29.61 15.52
CA ALA A 188 12.11 -30.84 16.31
C ALA A 188 12.97 -31.98 15.72
N ALA A 189 13.18 -32.00 14.41
CA ALA A 189 14.01 -33.01 13.75
C ALA A 189 15.53 -32.74 13.86
N GLY A 190 15.97 -31.69 14.55
CA GLY A 190 17.40 -31.35 14.72
C GLY A 190 18.13 -31.01 13.41
N ARG A 191 17.41 -30.77 12.32
CA ARG A 191 18.00 -30.46 11.02
C ARG A 191 18.52 -29.03 11.01
N ILE A 192 19.83 -28.88 11.04
CA ILE A 192 20.49 -27.59 10.83
C ILE A 192 20.45 -27.28 9.33
N VAL A 193 19.64 -26.30 8.94
CA VAL A 193 19.55 -25.81 7.57
C VAL A 193 20.35 -24.51 7.46
N HIS A 194 21.05 -24.29 6.37
CA HIS A 194 21.79 -23.07 6.06
C HIS A 194 22.90 -22.70 7.06
N ASN A 195 23.59 -23.68 7.64
CA ASN A 195 24.63 -23.40 8.65
C ASN A 195 24.15 -22.50 9.83
N GLY A 196 22.85 -22.53 10.10
CA GLY A 196 22.18 -21.77 11.15
C GLY A 196 20.90 -21.10 10.65
N PHE A 197 19.85 -21.21 11.47
CA PHE A 197 18.55 -20.60 11.26
C PHE A 197 18.05 -20.06 12.60
N THR A 198 17.58 -18.83 12.61
CA THR A 198 16.98 -18.20 13.79
C THR A 198 15.47 -18.06 13.58
N PRO A 199 14.65 -18.87 14.27
CA PRO A 199 13.21 -18.73 14.22
C PRO A 199 12.76 -17.45 14.93
N SER A 200 11.79 -16.75 14.34
CA SER A 200 11.18 -15.58 14.96
C SER A 200 9.68 -15.51 14.66
N ARG A 201 8.87 -15.44 15.71
CA ARG A 201 7.41 -15.24 15.57
C ARG A 201 7.04 -13.88 15.00
N ASP A 202 7.99 -12.93 14.90
CA ASP A 202 7.73 -11.62 14.29
C ASP A 202 7.43 -11.72 12.80
N PHE A 203 7.91 -12.74 12.10
CA PHE A 203 7.53 -13.02 10.71
C PHE A 203 6.03 -13.30 10.52
N MET A 204 5.33 -13.69 11.59
CA MET A 204 3.90 -13.99 11.57
C MET A 204 3.04 -12.79 12.02
N ARG A 205 3.64 -11.67 12.36
CA ARG A 205 2.96 -10.48 12.89
C ARG A 205 2.87 -9.37 11.85
N SER A 206 1.74 -8.66 11.80
CA SER A 206 1.56 -7.51 10.89
C SER A 206 2.65 -6.44 11.04
N ARG A 207 3.25 -6.30 12.23
CA ARG A 207 4.37 -5.38 12.48
C ARG A 207 5.61 -5.65 11.62
N PHE A 208 5.78 -6.87 11.13
CA PHE A 208 6.88 -7.18 10.21
C PHE A 208 6.81 -6.36 8.92
N CYS A 209 5.61 -6.06 8.45
CA CYS A 209 5.36 -5.38 7.18
C CYS A 209 5.46 -3.85 7.27
N ILE A 210 5.36 -3.27 8.48
CA ILE A 210 5.24 -1.81 8.66
C ILE A 210 6.46 -1.03 8.21
N SER A 211 7.62 -1.66 8.17
CA SER A 211 8.87 -1.02 7.76
C SER A 211 8.82 -0.43 6.34
N CYS A 212 7.93 -0.98 5.48
CA CYS A 212 7.70 -0.50 4.12
C CYS A 212 6.24 -0.07 3.89
N HIS A 213 5.26 -0.66 4.60
CA HIS A 213 3.83 -0.44 4.40
C HIS A 213 3.21 0.51 5.43
N GLN A 214 4.04 1.34 6.06
CA GLN A 214 3.61 2.41 6.96
C GLN A 214 4.69 3.49 7.00
N PHE A 215 4.35 4.70 6.62
CA PHE A 215 5.26 5.82 6.85
C PHE A 215 5.33 6.16 8.34
N HIS A 216 6.51 6.55 8.78
CA HIS A 216 6.70 7.13 10.10
C HIS A 216 5.80 8.37 10.27
N ARG A 217 5.52 8.74 11.52
CA ARG A 217 4.66 9.90 11.83
C ARG A 217 5.10 11.20 11.14
N ASP A 218 6.38 11.34 10.85
CA ASP A 218 6.98 12.51 10.17
C ASP A 218 7.05 12.34 8.64
N GLY A 219 6.50 11.24 8.11
CA GLY A 219 6.45 10.96 6.67
C GLY A 219 5.49 11.88 5.92
N VAL A 220 5.54 11.80 4.60
CA VAL A 220 4.73 12.62 3.71
C VAL A 220 3.24 12.49 4.06
N ARG A 221 2.60 13.65 4.24
CA ARG A 221 1.16 13.76 4.52
C ARG A 221 0.48 14.62 3.47
N LEU A 222 -0.76 14.28 3.16
CA LEU A 222 -1.65 15.10 2.37
C LEU A 222 -3.01 15.16 3.10
N HIS A 223 -3.53 16.37 3.30
CA HIS A 223 -4.76 16.62 4.08
C HIS A 223 -4.74 15.90 5.44
N GLY A 224 -3.63 15.99 6.17
CA GLY A 224 -3.46 15.38 7.50
C GLY A 224 -3.25 13.87 7.52
N ALA A 225 -3.50 13.15 6.42
CA ALA A 225 -3.31 11.70 6.33
C ALA A 225 -1.96 11.33 5.73
N LEU A 226 -1.25 10.37 6.34
CA LEU A 226 -0.02 9.81 5.77
C LEU A 226 -0.28 9.28 4.36
N LEU A 227 0.69 9.46 3.49
CA LEU A 227 0.62 8.92 2.13
C LEU A 227 0.59 7.39 2.15
N GLU A 228 1.41 6.79 3.00
CA GLU A 228 1.48 5.35 3.24
C GLU A 228 1.01 5.07 4.68
N ASN A 229 -0.20 4.51 4.86
CA ASN A 229 -0.83 4.33 6.16
C ASN A 229 -1.55 3.00 6.34
N VAL A 230 -1.16 1.98 5.59
CA VAL A 230 -1.90 0.70 5.54
C VAL A 230 -1.99 0.02 6.91
N TYR A 231 -0.89 0.03 7.68
CA TYR A 231 -0.92 -0.53 9.03
C TYR A 231 -1.82 0.28 9.98
N GLY A 232 -1.79 1.61 9.88
CA GLY A 232 -2.66 2.48 10.70
C GLY A 232 -4.15 2.27 10.39
N GLU A 233 -4.49 2.04 9.12
CA GLU A 233 -5.84 1.70 8.66
C GLU A 233 -6.26 0.32 9.18
N TRP A 234 -5.41 -0.72 8.98
CA TRP A 234 -5.64 -2.08 9.45
C TRP A 234 -5.81 -2.15 10.97
N ARG A 235 -4.97 -1.45 11.74
CA ARG A 235 -5.02 -1.47 13.22
C ARG A 235 -6.38 -1.01 13.78
N LYS A 236 -7.11 -0.18 13.04
CA LYS A 236 -8.44 0.30 13.41
C LYS A 236 -9.57 -0.64 12.97
N SER A 237 -9.28 -1.64 12.16
CA SER A 237 -10.26 -2.57 11.63
C SER A 237 -10.65 -3.66 12.62
N ARG A 238 -11.75 -4.35 12.35
CA ARG A 238 -12.14 -5.55 13.10
C ARG A 238 -11.09 -6.65 13.00
N TYR A 239 -10.42 -6.77 11.84
CA TYR A 239 -9.43 -7.81 11.58
C TYR A 239 -8.25 -7.74 12.55
N ALA A 240 -7.79 -6.53 12.90
CA ALA A 240 -6.74 -6.36 13.90
C ALA A 240 -7.21 -6.80 15.29
N ARG A 241 -8.47 -6.54 15.65
CA ARG A 241 -9.05 -6.99 16.93
C ARG A 241 -9.24 -8.51 17.00
N GLU A 242 -9.53 -9.13 15.86
CA GLU A 242 -9.70 -10.58 15.69
C GLU A 242 -8.34 -11.30 15.51
N GLY A 243 -7.21 -10.61 15.56
CA GLY A 243 -5.88 -11.19 15.41
C GLY A 243 -5.51 -11.60 13.98
N VAL A 244 -6.32 -11.24 12.98
CA VAL A 244 -6.05 -11.52 11.57
C VAL A 244 -4.93 -10.62 11.07
N THR A 245 -3.78 -11.19 10.74
CA THR A 245 -2.57 -10.47 10.35
C THR A 245 -2.52 -10.14 8.86
N CYS A 246 -1.56 -9.31 8.45
CA CYS A 246 -1.30 -9.05 7.02
C CYS A 246 -0.98 -10.35 6.28
N GLN A 247 -0.18 -11.21 6.90
CA GLN A 247 0.24 -12.49 6.34
C GLN A 247 -0.94 -13.43 6.13
N SER A 248 -1.93 -13.45 7.04
CA SER A 248 -3.12 -14.30 6.92
C SER A 248 -3.88 -14.12 5.60
N CYS A 249 -3.87 -12.89 5.06
CA CYS A 249 -4.55 -12.58 3.79
C CYS A 249 -3.59 -12.59 2.59
N HIS A 250 -2.40 -11.95 2.73
CA HIS A 250 -1.50 -11.73 1.61
C HIS A 250 -0.50 -12.87 1.38
N MET A 251 -0.27 -13.70 2.40
CA MET A 251 0.65 -14.83 2.40
C MET A 251 -0.01 -16.08 3.03
N PRO A 252 -1.22 -16.47 2.63
CA PRO A 252 -1.90 -17.59 3.25
C PRO A 252 -1.03 -18.85 3.16
N ASP A 253 -0.98 -19.63 4.23
CA ASP A 253 -0.20 -20.87 4.32
C ASP A 253 1.30 -20.67 4.02
N GLY A 254 1.86 -19.51 4.32
CA GLY A 254 3.26 -19.19 4.06
C GLY A 254 3.60 -18.96 2.60
N ARG A 255 2.59 -18.82 1.73
CA ARG A 255 2.79 -18.53 0.30
C ARG A 255 3.35 -17.15 0.06
N HIS A 256 4.20 -17.02 -0.97
CA HIS A 256 4.90 -15.77 -1.30
C HIS A 256 4.30 -15.04 -2.52
N ASN A 257 3.00 -15.22 -2.75
CA ASN A 257 2.30 -14.56 -3.86
C ASN A 257 2.09 -13.05 -3.60
N PHE A 258 1.98 -12.63 -2.36
CA PHE A 258 1.72 -11.24 -1.96
C PHE A 258 0.55 -10.65 -2.77
N TYR A 259 -0.60 -11.35 -2.79
CA TYR A 259 -1.76 -10.93 -3.56
C TYR A 259 -2.22 -9.53 -3.20
N GLY A 260 -2.60 -8.76 -4.20
CA GLY A 260 -3.09 -7.40 -4.06
C GLY A 260 -4.03 -7.02 -5.20
N ILE A 261 -4.08 -5.73 -5.50
CA ILE A 261 -5.02 -5.13 -6.47
C ILE A 261 -4.90 -5.71 -7.90
N HIS A 262 -3.77 -6.31 -8.27
CA HIS A 262 -3.55 -6.95 -9.57
C HIS A 262 -4.11 -8.39 -9.66
N ASN A 263 -4.72 -8.92 -8.59
CA ASN A 263 -5.33 -10.24 -8.61
C ASN A 263 -6.87 -10.12 -8.57
N PRO A 264 -7.58 -10.32 -9.70
CA PRO A 264 -9.03 -10.13 -9.76
C PRO A 264 -9.81 -11.02 -8.77
N ARG A 265 -9.39 -12.28 -8.59
CA ARG A 265 -10.02 -13.22 -7.67
C ARG A 265 -9.87 -12.78 -6.21
N PHE A 266 -8.69 -12.28 -5.86
CA PHE A 266 -8.41 -11.77 -4.52
C PHE A 266 -9.26 -10.52 -4.22
N VAL A 267 -9.28 -9.56 -5.15
CA VAL A 267 -10.09 -8.35 -5.03
C VAL A 267 -11.58 -8.65 -5.00
N ARG A 268 -12.06 -9.59 -5.81
CA ARG A 268 -13.49 -9.95 -5.85
C ARG A 268 -14.00 -10.49 -4.51
N ARG A 269 -13.18 -11.27 -3.79
CA ARG A 269 -13.53 -11.78 -2.46
C ARG A 269 -13.49 -10.70 -1.36
N ALA A 270 -12.81 -9.60 -1.60
CA ALA A 270 -12.66 -8.50 -0.68
C ALA A 270 -13.90 -7.58 -0.59
N LEU A 271 -14.80 -7.67 -1.55
CA LEU A 271 -15.91 -6.74 -1.70
C LEU A 271 -17.26 -7.46 -1.77
N THR A 272 -18.26 -6.87 -1.11
CA THR A 272 -19.66 -7.18 -1.34
C THR A 272 -20.25 -6.14 -2.31
N ILE A 273 -20.81 -6.60 -3.41
CA ILE A 273 -21.38 -5.76 -4.46
C ILE A 273 -22.87 -6.07 -4.59
N ARG A 274 -23.71 -5.05 -4.46
CA ARG A 274 -25.17 -5.16 -4.59
C ARG A 274 -25.66 -4.17 -5.64
N PHE A 275 -26.37 -4.67 -6.63
CA PHE A 275 -27.00 -3.85 -7.67
C PHE A 275 -28.51 -4.09 -7.64
N ARG A 276 -29.26 -3.03 -7.34
CA ARG A 276 -30.73 -3.01 -7.33
C ARG A 276 -31.20 -2.00 -8.34
N ALA A 277 -32.08 -2.43 -9.23
CA ALA A 277 -32.71 -1.58 -10.25
C ALA A 277 -34.22 -1.63 -10.03
N GLN A 278 -34.87 -0.49 -10.03
CA GLN A 278 -36.32 -0.34 -9.92
C GLN A 278 -36.79 0.62 -11.02
N PRO A 279 -37.63 0.19 -11.95
CA PRO A 279 -38.25 1.11 -12.87
C PRO A 279 -39.29 1.94 -12.12
N ARG A 280 -39.10 3.25 -12.07
CA ARG A 280 -40.11 4.17 -11.52
C ARG A 280 -41.04 4.62 -12.64
N ILE A 281 -42.30 4.23 -12.57
CA ILE A 281 -43.27 4.51 -13.64
C ILE A 281 -43.71 5.97 -13.64
N ALA A 282 -43.79 6.62 -12.49
CA ALA A 282 -44.35 7.96 -12.31
C ALA A 282 -43.64 9.10 -13.07
N HIS A 283 -42.36 8.94 -13.45
CA HIS A 283 -41.58 9.97 -14.16
C HIS A 283 -40.77 9.40 -15.34
N HIS A 284 -41.08 8.22 -15.83
CA HIS A 284 -40.31 7.53 -16.86
C HIS A 284 -38.80 7.43 -16.57
N ALA A 285 -38.40 7.50 -15.28
CA ALA A 285 -37.03 7.42 -14.84
C ALA A 285 -36.67 5.97 -14.45
N LEU A 286 -35.44 5.57 -14.77
CA LEU A 286 -34.84 4.35 -14.27
C LEU A 286 -34.02 4.71 -13.01
N ILE A 287 -34.41 4.10 -11.90
CA ILE A 287 -33.72 4.25 -10.64
C ILE A 287 -32.95 2.98 -10.34
N ALA A 288 -31.66 3.11 -10.00
CA ALA A 288 -30.86 2.01 -9.51
C ALA A 288 -29.85 2.47 -8.47
N ARG A 289 -29.40 1.50 -7.67
CA ARG A 289 -28.33 1.69 -6.68
C ARG A 289 -27.31 0.59 -6.85
N LEU A 290 -26.05 0.99 -7.07
CA LEU A 290 -24.90 0.10 -7.06
C LEU A 290 -24.10 0.39 -5.80
N VAL A 291 -24.17 -0.53 -4.84
CA VAL A 291 -23.49 -0.42 -3.54
C VAL A 291 -22.27 -1.32 -3.53
N ILE A 292 -21.12 -0.76 -3.19
CA ILE A 292 -19.85 -1.48 -3.05
C ILE A 292 -19.41 -1.35 -1.62
N THR A 293 -19.29 -2.47 -0.92
CA THR A 293 -18.91 -2.54 0.50
C THR A 293 -17.52 -3.17 0.61
N ASN A 294 -16.62 -2.53 1.35
CA ASN A 294 -15.38 -3.13 1.79
C ASN A 294 -15.67 -4.11 2.94
N SER A 295 -15.99 -5.34 2.62
CA SER A 295 -16.41 -6.38 3.57
C SER A 295 -15.29 -7.35 3.94
N GLY A 296 -14.21 -7.42 3.16
CA GLY A 296 -13.14 -8.40 3.32
C GLY A 296 -11.73 -7.81 3.41
N VAL A 297 -11.57 -6.47 3.47
CA VAL A 297 -10.26 -5.82 3.56
C VAL A 297 -10.10 -5.13 4.91
N GLY A 298 -8.96 -5.33 5.55
CA GLY A 298 -8.65 -4.72 6.84
C GLY A 298 -8.13 -3.27 6.75
N HIS A 299 -7.99 -2.71 5.57
CA HIS A 299 -7.52 -1.35 5.30
C HIS A 299 -8.43 -0.68 4.27
N ASP A 300 -8.19 0.58 3.94
CA ASP A 300 -8.97 1.31 2.95
C ASP A 300 -8.83 0.65 1.56
N PHE A 301 -9.93 0.56 0.83
CA PHE A 301 -9.98 -0.02 -0.52
C PHE A 301 -10.31 1.04 -1.57
N PRO A 302 -9.55 1.10 -2.68
CA PRO A 302 -8.27 0.44 -2.92
C PRO A 302 -7.16 1.04 -2.06
N THR A 303 -6.08 0.28 -1.83
CA THR A 303 -4.94 0.75 -1.05
C THR A 303 -4.07 1.67 -1.89
N TYR A 304 -3.42 2.64 -1.24
CA TYR A 304 -2.51 3.62 -1.85
C TYR A 304 -3.18 4.63 -2.78
N THR A 305 -2.34 5.32 -3.54
CA THR A 305 -2.72 6.34 -4.52
C THR A 305 -2.57 5.85 -5.95
N THR A 306 -2.16 4.59 -6.12
CA THR A 306 -1.86 4.02 -7.44
C THR A 306 -3.11 3.56 -8.19
N PRO A 307 -4.01 2.75 -7.57
CA PRO A 307 -5.14 2.20 -8.29
C PRO A 307 -6.35 3.14 -8.29
N GLU A 308 -7.18 2.97 -9.32
CA GLU A 308 -8.53 3.52 -9.38
C GLU A 308 -9.52 2.39 -9.64
N VAL A 309 -10.69 2.47 -9.03
CA VAL A 309 -11.82 1.57 -9.28
C VAL A 309 -12.98 2.42 -9.77
N ILE A 310 -13.48 2.12 -10.95
CA ILE A 310 -14.58 2.88 -11.57
C ILE A 310 -15.81 1.99 -11.64
N ALA A 311 -16.85 2.39 -10.92
CA ALA A 311 -18.18 1.83 -11.06
C ALA A 311 -18.98 2.67 -12.07
N THR A 312 -19.64 2.02 -12.99
CA THR A 312 -20.44 2.67 -14.04
C THR A 312 -21.80 2.01 -14.12
N VAL A 313 -22.86 2.81 -14.24
CA VAL A 313 -24.21 2.38 -14.56
C VAL A 313 -24.69 3.15 -15.80
N TRP A 314 -25.32 2.44 -16.74
CA TRP A 314 -25.80 3.03 -17.99
C TRP A 314 -26.98 2.24 -18.58
N GLN A 315 -27.73 2.89 -19.44
CA GLN A 315 -28.74 2.21 -20.26
C GLN A 315 -28.09 1.64 -21.53
N ARG A 316 -28.51 0.47 -21.93
CA ARG A 316 -28.05 -0.20 -23.15
C ARG A 316 -29.13 -0.13 -24.23
N CYS A 317 -28.77 0.39 -25.39
CA CYS A 317 -29.57 0.46 -26.60
C CYS A 317 -29.02 -0.58 -27.58
N ALA A 318 -29.66 -1.73 -27.69
CA ALA A 318 -29.14 -2.90 -28.40
C ALA A 318 -27.76 -3.31 -27.91
N ARG A 319 -26.72 -3.09 -28.69
CA ARG A 319 -25.30 -3.40 -28.33
C ARG A 319 -24.50 -2.20 -27.84
N HIS A 320 -25.07 -0.99 -27.83
CA HIS A 320 -24.38 0.26 -27.54
C HIS A 320 -24.84 0.88 -26.21
N VAL A 321 -24.04 1.79 -25.68
CA VAL A 321 -24.43 2.66 -24.57
C VAL A 321 -25.38 3.72 -25.07
N CYS A 322 -26.54 3.85 -24.43
CA CYS A 322 -27.47 4.93 -24.81
C CYS A 322 -26.85 6.30 -24.45
N PRO A 323 -26.87 7.28 -25.37
CA PRO A 323 -26.32 8.60 -25.10
C PRO A 323 -26.92 9.26 -23.86
N GLY A 324 -26.12 10.00 -23.10
CA GLY A 324 -26.53 10.74 -21.89
C GLY A 324 -26.86 9.87 -20.66
N SER A 325 -26.89 8.52 -20.82
CA SER A 325 -27.34 7.61 -19.78
C SER A 325 -26.27 7.19 -18.75
N VAL A 326 -25.02 7.56 -18.94
CA VAL A 326 -23.89 7.06 -18.11
C VAL A 326 -23.81 7.83 -16.80
N ARG A 327 -23.69 7.09 -15.69
CA ARG A 327 -23.27 7.62 -14.38
C ARG A 327 -22.06 6.84 -13.88
N ARG A 328 -21.12 7.55 -13.23
CA ARG A 328 -19.86 6.94 -12.76
C ARG A 328 -19.57 7.33 -11.32
N LEU A 329 -18.96 6.40 -10.60
CA LEU A 329 -18.37 6.61 -9.29
C LEU A 329 -16.90 6.19 -9.36
N VAL A 330 -15.99 7.09 -9.00
CA VAL A 330 -14.55 6.80 -8.89
C VAL A 330 -14.21 6.55 -7.43
N ILE A 331 -13.59 5.41 -7.15
CA ILE A 331 -13.13 5.01 -5.83
C ILE A 331 -11.60 4.96 -5.89
N ALA A 332 -10.94 5.96 -5.31
CA ALA A 332 -9.50 6.14 -5.36
C ALA A 332 -9.05 7.20 -4.34
N ARG A 333 -7.76 7.25 -4.08
CA ARG A 333 -7.09 8.42 -3.49
C ARG A 333 -6.25 9.08 -4.59
N ARG A 334 -6.74 10.16 -5.17
CA ARG A 334 -6.06 10.84 -6.28
C ARG A 334 -5.24 12.00 -5.77
N ILE A 335 -3.96 11.99 -6.14
CA ILE A 335 -2.98 13.02 -5.76
C ILE A 335 -2.28 13.56 -6.99
N SER A 336 -1.65 14.73 -6.86
CA SER A 336 -0.77 15.29 -7.88
C SER A 336 0.52 14.46 -8.01
N LEU A 337 1.15 14.52 -9.19
CA LEU A 337 2.39 13.77 -9.45
C LEU A 337 3.60 14.27 -8.64
N ASP A 338 3.55 15.53 -8.18
CA ASP A 338 4.57 16.13 -7.32
C ASP A 338 4.36 15.86 -5.83
N LEU A 339 3.32 15.09 -5.47
CA LEU A 339 2.93 14.71 -4.11
C LEU A 339 2.60 15.90 -3.20
N LYS A 340 2.15 17.04 -3.75
CA LYS A 340 1.83 18.24 -2.96
C LYS A 340 0.33 18.41 -2.72
N HIS A 341 -0.50 17.89 -3.63
CA HIS A 341 -1.95 18.09 -3.59
C HIS A 341 -2.70 16.77 -3.62
N GLN A 342 -3.75 16.66 -2.82
CA GLN A 342 -4.74 15.60 -2.91
C GLN A 342 -6.01 16.19 -3.53
N TYR A 343 -6.42 15.63 -4.67
CA TYR A 343 -7.65 16.08 -5.33
C TYR A 343 -8.89 15.52 -4.63
N PHE A 344 -8.84 14.22 -4.27
CA PHE A 344 -9.91 13.57 -3.52
C PHE A 344 -9.42 12.26 -2.88
N ASP A 345 -10.17 11.78 -1.88
CA ASP A 345 -10.06 10.44 -1.30
C ASP A 345 -11.47 9.85 -1.13
N THR A 346 -11.84 8.97 -2.04
CA THR A 346 -13.14 8.29 -2.05
C THR A 346 -13.00 6.81 -1.72
N ARG A 347 -11.85 6.37 -1.22
CA ARG A 347 -11.60 4.99 -0.80
C ARG A 347 -12.63 4.52 0.22
N ILE A 348 -12.86 3.23 0.26
CA ILE A 348 -13.86 2.61 1.13
C ILE A 348 -13.14 2.06 2.36
N LYS A 349 -13.42 2.63 3.54
CA LYS A 349 -12.87 2.13 4.81
C LYS A 349 -13.41 0.74 5.13
N PRO A 350 -12.70 -0.05 5.95
CA PRO A 350 -13.18 -1.36 6.40
C PRO A 350 -14.61 -1.32 6.94
N GLY A 351 -15.48 -2.19 6.43
CA GLY A 351 -16.88 -2.27 6.80
C GLY A 351 -17.79 -1.18 6.22
N GLN A 352 -17.24 -0.17 5.55
CA GLN A 352 -18.03 0.90 4.94
C GLN A 352 -18.39 0.60 3.49
N SER A 353 -19.30 1.42 2.93
CA SER A 353 -19.78 1.31 1.57
C SER A 353 -19.67 2.63 0.81
N ARG A 354 -19.61 2.53 -0.52
CA ARG A 354 -19.89 3.63 -1.45
C ARG A 354 -21.05 3.22 -2.33
N GLU A 355 -21.91 4.17 -2.64
CA GLU A 355 -23.08 3.99 -3.47
C GLU A 355 -22.96 4.86 -4.73
N LEU A 356 -23.27 4.26 -5.89
CA LEU A 356 -23.59 4.96 -7.11
C LEU A 356 -25.10 4.95 -7.26
N SER A 357 -25.72 6.08 -6.98
CA SER A 357 -27.14 6.32 -7.25
C SER A 357 -27.33 6.63 -8.74
N TYR A 358 -28.30 5.99 -9.34
CA TYR A 358 -28.68 6.18 -10.73
C TYR A 358 -30.13 6.63 -10.78
N ASP A 359 -30.37 7.82 -11.29
CA ASP A 359 -31.69 8.37 -11.56
C ASP A 359 -31.60 9.10 -12.89
N VAL A 360 -32.03 8.43 -13.94
CA VAL A 360 -31.92 8.93 -15.33
C VAL A 360 -33.18 8.57 -16.11
N LYS A 361 -33.72 9.54 -16.83
CA LYS A 361 -34.86 9.31 -17.73
C LYS A 361 -34.59 8.12 -18.67
N ARG A 362 -35.57 7.25 -18.84
CA ARG A 362 -35.43 6.11 -19.72
C ARG A 362 -35.31 6.59 -21.16
N VAL A 363 -34.25 6.19 -21.84
CA VAL A 363 -34.03 6.44 -23.26
C VAL A 363 -34.99 5.54 -24.08
N ALA A 364 -35.50 6.05 -25.20
CA ALA A 364 -36.56 5.40 -25.97
C ALA A 364 -36.28 3.93 -26.30
N HIS A 365 -35.14 3.61 -26.80
CA HIS A 365 -34.79 2.25 -27.25
C HIS A 365 -33.92 1.49 -26.21
N ALA A 366 -33.98 1.87 -24.93
CA ALA A 366 -33.24 1.18 -23.90
C ALA A 366 -33.80 -0.22 -23.63
N THR A 367 -32.96 -1.25 -23.81
CA THR A 367 -33.31 -2.66 -23.64
C THR A 367 -32.86 -3.23 -22.29
N ALA A 368 -31.85 -2.62 -21.65
CA ALA A 368 -31.37 -3.05 -20.36
C ALA A 368 -30.74 -1.88 -19.58
N LEU A 369 -30.69 -2.02 -18.26
CA LEU A 369 -29.84 -1.24 -17.37
C LEU A 369 -28.61 -2.06 -17.02
N ALA A 370 -27.45 -1.60 -17.44
CA ALA A 370 -26.18 -2.27 -17.27
C ALA A 370 -25.35 -1.61 -16.17
N ALA A 371 -24.58 -2.42 -15.45
CA ALA A 371 -23.63 -1.94 -14.45
C ALA A 371 -22.33 -2.70 -14.58
N ARG A 372 -21.19 -2.00 -14.36
CA ARG A 372 -19.86 -2.59 -14.43
C ARG A 372 -18.93 -1.92 -13.41
N ILE A 373 -18.05 -2.71 -12.84
CA ILE A 373 -16.94 -2.23 -11.99
C ILE A 373 -15.63 -2.65 -12.66
N VAL A 374 -14.80 -1.69 -12.99
CA VAL A 374 -13.48 -1.91 -13.59
C VAL A 374 -12.41 -1.43 -12.60
N VAL A 375 -11.39 -2.24 -12.42
CA VAL A 375 -10.21 -1.90 -11.64
C VAL A 375 -9.08 -1.53 -12.58
N TYR A 376 -8.44 -0.40 -12.32
CA TYR A 376 -7.25 0.11 -13.00
C TYR A 376 -6.09 0.08 -11.98
N PRO A 377 -5.37 -1.02 -11.87
CA PRO A 377 -4.35 -1.20 -10.82
C PRO A 377 -3.22 -0.17 -10.88
N ASP A 378 -2.85 0.24 -12.08
CA ASP A 378 -1.70 1.10 -12.36
C ASP A 378 -2.11 2.50 -12.85
N ALA A 379 -3.31 2.98 -12.51
CA ALA A 379 -3.85 4.26 -13.00
C ALA A 379 -2.92 5.46 -12.77
N ALA A 380 -2.26 5.54 -11.60
CA ALA A 380 -1.30 6.61 -11.34
C ALA A 380 -0.03 6.48 -12.18
N TYR A 381 0.45 5.26 -12.43
CA TYR A 381 1.62 5.04 -13.28
C TYR A 381 1.34 5.40 -14.74
N VAL A 382 0.15 5.11 -15.24
CA VAL A 382 -0.27 5.55 -16.59
C VAL A 382 -0.19 7.08 -16.72
N ARG A 383 -0.71 7.82 -15.71
CA ARG A 383 -0.60 9.28 -15.69
C ARG A 383 0.86 9.74 -15.58
N PHE A 384 1.63 9.10 -14.73
CA PHE A 384 3.05 9.40 -14.53
C PHE A 384 3.85 9.21 -15.82
N PHE A 385 3.74 8.07 -16.49
CA PHE A 385 4.49 7.78 -17.70
C PHE A 385 4.10 8.70 -18.86
N ARG A 386 2.82 9.04 -19.00
CA ARG A 386 2.38 10.04 -19.98
C ARG A 386 3.02 11.40 -19.73
N ALA A 387 2.98 11.86 -18.49
CA ALA A 387 3.62 13.13 -18.11
C ALA A 387 5.13 13.07 -18.30
N TYR A 388 5.76 11.96 -17.99
CA TYR A 388 7.20 11.76 -18.11
C TYR A 388 7.67 11.85 -19.57
N LEU A 389 6.96 11.18 -20.49
CA LEU A 389 7.24 11.21 -21.94
C LEU A 389 7.13 12.62 -22.57
N VAL A 390 6.34 13.50 -21.96
CA VAL A 390 6.14 14.88 -22.42
C VAL A 390 7.13 15.86 -21.80
N ARG A 391 7.43 15.68 -20.49
CA ARG A 391 8.18 16.68 -19.71
C ARG A 391 9.70 16.57 -19.81
N TYR A 392 10.21 15.39 -20.19
CA TYR A 392 11.64 15.11 -20.09
C TYR A 392 12.26 14.77 -21.45
N THR A 393 13.47 15.28 -21.68
CA THR A 393 14.32 14.84 -22.79
C THR A 393 14.87 13.47 -22.44
N LEU A 394 14.49 12.48 -23.23
CA LEU A 394 14.84 11.08 -23.02
C LEU A 394 15.66 10.57 -24.20
N THR A 395 16.65 9.75 -23.92
CA THR A 395 17.32 8.94 -24.94
C THR A 395 16.31 8.01 -25.62
N ALA A 396 16.62 7.52 -26.80
CA ALA A 396 15.77 6.57 -27.52
C ALA A 396 15.51 5.28 -26.71
N SER A 397 16.50 4.82 -25.94
CA SER A 397 16.37 3.64 -25.07
C SER A 397 15.44 3.86 -23.89
N GLU A 398 15.58 4.99 -23.21
CA GLU A 398 14.70 5.37 -22.09
C GLU A 398 13.27 5.55 -22.55
N ARG A 399 13.08 6.29 -23.66
CA ARG A 399 11.75 6.49 -24.26
C ARG A 399 11.07 5.15 -24.56
N ARG A 400 11.76 4.22 -25.24
CA ARG A 400 11.23 2.88 -25.50
C ARG A 400 10.89 2.11 -24.22
N THR A 401 11.69 2.25 -23.17
CA THR A 401 11.44 1.59 -21.88
C THR A 401 10.19 2.14 -21.21
N ILE A 402 10.00 3.46 -21.17
CA ILE A 402 8.82 4.11 -20.62
C ILE A 402 7.57 3.81 -21.47
N GLN A 403 7.67 3.82 -22.79
CA GLN A 403 6.55 3.46 -23.68
C GLN A 403 6.08 2.03 -23.46
N ARG A 404 7.00 1.07 -23.31
CA ARG A 404 6.64 -0.33 -22.98
C ARG A 404 5.97 -0.43 -21.61
N ALA A 405 6.46 0.29 -20.61
CA ALA A 405 5.84 0.32 -19.29
C ALA A 405 4.44 0.95 -19.37
N LEU A 406 4.27 2.05 -20.07
CA LEU A 406 2.98 2.69 -20.29
C LEU A 406 1.98 1.73 -20.96
N ALA A 407 2.40 1.07 -22.06
CA ALA A 407 1.56 0.11 -22.77
C ALA A 407 1.11 -1.04 -21.86
N ARG A 408 2.04 -1.64 -21.11
CA ARG A 408 1.71 -2.68 -20.13
C ARG A 408 0.69 -2.21 -19.09
N ASP A 409 0.92 -1.03 -18.50
CA ASP A 409 0.10 -0.54 -17.40
C ASP A 409 -1.28 -0.03 -17.88
N GLN A 410 -1.39 0.41 -19.14
CA GLN A 410 -2.66 0.72 -19.79
C GLN A 410 -3.55 -0.50 -20.02
N HIS A 411 -2.97 -1.71 -20.13
CA HIS A 411 -3.68 -2.96 -20.32
C HIS A 411 -3.71 -3.81 -19.02
N SER A 412 -3.44 -3.20 -17.88
CA SER A 412 -3.52 -3.89 -16.58
C SER A 412 -4.93 -3.89 -15.98
N ASP A 413 -5.86 -3.16 -16.59
CA ASP A 413 -7.24 -3.08 -16.13
C ASP A 413 -8.00 -4.40 -16.31
N TYR A 414 -9.00 -4.58 -15.47
CA TYR A 414 -9.89 -5.74 -15.57
C TYR A 414 -11.29 -5.44 -15.06
N VAL A 415 -12.25 -6.16 -15.62
CA VAL A 415 -13.64 -6.14 -15.12
C VAL A 415 -13.72 -6.99 -13.87
N LEU A 416 -13.98 -6.33 -12.74
CA LEU A 416 -14.13 -6.99 -11.45
C LEU A 416 -15.53 -7.62 -11.30
N TRP A 417 -16.54 -6.92 -11.80
CA TRP A 417 -17.93 -7.31 -11.70
C TRP A 417 -18.76 -6.61 -12.77
N GLN A 418 -19.80 -7.29 -13.26
CA GLN A 418 -20.80 -6.69 -14.15
C GLN A 418 -22.16 -7.35 -13.99
N ALA A 419 -23.20 -6.62 -14.32
CA ALA A 419 -24.59 -7.11 -14.38
C ALA A 419 -25.40 -6.34 -15.40
N ASP A 420 -26.36 -7.04 -15.99
CA ASP A 420 -27.42 -6.49 -16.84
C ASP A 420 -28.78 -6.79 -16.22
N ARG A 421 -29.68 -5.83 -16.30
CA ARG A 421 -31.07 -5.96 -15.90
C ARG A 421 -31.93 -5.62 -17.11
N PRO A 422 -32.58 -6.61 -17.76
CA PRO A 422 -33.48 -6.35 -18.85
C PRO A 422 -34.59 -5.38 -18.44
N LEU A 423 -34.98 -4.52 -19.33
CA LEU A 423 -36.12 -3.61 -19.17
C LEU A 423 -37.31 -4.16 -19.95
N ALA A 424 -38.47 -4.14 -19.32
CA ALA A 424 -39.71 -4.47 -20.03
C ALA A 424 -39.89 -3.60 -21.28
N PRO A 425 -40.46 -4.11 -22.38
CA PRO A 425 -40.85 -3.28 -23.50
C PRO A 425 -41.72 -2.10 -23.02
N ARG A 426 -41.67 -0.99 -23.75
CA ARG A 426 -42.57 0.14 -23.49
C ARG A 426 -43.91 -0.13 -24.02
#